data_9525c37dea9c680f888be19b0849490d
#
_entry.id   9525c37dea9c680f888be19b0849490d
#
_cell.length_a   1.000
_cell.length_b   1.000
_cell.length_c   1.000
_cell.angle_alpha   90.00
_cell.angle_beta   90.00
_cell.angle_gamma   90.00
#
_symmetry.space_group_name_H-M   'P 1'
#
loop_
_entity.id
_entity.type
_entity.pdbx_description
1 polymer ?
#
loop_
_entity_poly.entity_id
_entity_poly.type
_entity_poly.pdbx_seq_one_letter_code
_entity_poly.pdbx_strand_id
1 'polypeptide(L)'
;MYHTEKICERCALAVNGKTQFEYEGNTIDMKAPWPRLTMMEAINELGSISLHSMSDSDVQILLEKNGWELEGDYNRGLATQLVFEKTCEDQLVQPTFITDHPRETSPLCKQTRQNPELIERFEVFINGWEIANAYSELNDPVIQRKLMEEQVERGRGGEKETHPLDEDFLRAMEYGMPPMGGIGFGIDRIVMLLTGQSTIRDVIFFPTMRTEF
;
A
#
# COMPACT_ATOMS: atom_id res chain seq x y z
N MET A 1 9.79 9.23 0.42
CA MET A 1 10.19 8.82 -0.96
C MET A 1 11.70 8.92 -1.18
N TYR A 2 12.38 10.07 -1.09
CA TYR A 2 13.83 10.20 -1.36
C TYR A 2 14.71 9.18 -0.59
N HIS A 3 14.49 9.04 0.72
CA HIS A 3 15.27 8.08 1.51
C HIS A 3 14.98 6.63 1.12
N THR A 4 13.75 6.31 0.78
CA THR A 4 13.33 4.97 0.34
C THR A 4 14.08 4.53 -0.90
N GLU A 5 14.02 5.36 -1.97
CA GLU A 5 14.71 5.06 -3.23
C GLU A 5 16.24 4.98 -3.04
N LYS A 6 16.84 5.84 -2.18
CA LYS A 6 18.28 5.80 -1.90
C LYS A 6 18.71 4.59 -1.06
N ILE A 7 17.89 4.12 -0.14
CA ILE A 7 18.16 2.89 0.61
C ILE A 7 18.17 1.69 -0.35
N CYS A 8 17.12 1.53 -1.16
CA CYS A 8 17.02 0.41 -2.10
C CYS A 8 18.13 0.44 -3.17
N GLU A 9 18.44 1.61 -3.74
CA GLU A 9 19.54 1.79 -4.68
C GLU A 9 20.89 1.32 -4.08
N ARG A 10 21.18 1.73 -2.82
CA ARG A 10 22.38 1.33 -2.11
C ARG A 10 22.41 -0.17 -1.79
N CYS A 11 21.27 -0.77 -1.43
CA CYS A 11 21.17 -2.21 -1.23
C CYS A 11 21.49 -2.98 -2.51
N ALA A 12 20.93 -2.55 -3.66
CA ALA A 12 21.23 -3.17 -4.95
C ALA A 12 22.71 -3.07 -5.31
N LEU A 13 23.33 -1.90 -5.12
CA LEU A 13 24.76 -1.70 -5.34
C LEU A 13 25.63 -2.57 -4.40
N ALA A 14 25.24 -2.69 -3.13
CA ALA A 14 25.99 -3.47 -2.16
C ALA A 14 25.93 -4.98 -2.43
N VAL A 15 24.78 -5.49 -2.85
CA VAL A 15 24.55 -6.93 -3.09
C VAL A 15 25.01 -7.33 -4.50
N ASN A 16 24.63 -6.56 -5.53
CA ASN A 16 24.82 -6.94 -6.93
C ASN A 16 25.94 -6.17 -7.64
N GLY A 17 26.55 -5.17 -6.99
CA GLY A 17 27.55 -4.28 -7.59
C GLY A 17 27.01 -3.31 -8.66
N LYS A 18 25.71 -3.35 -8.92
CA LYS A 18 24.98 -2.53 -9.90
C LYS A 18 23.55 -2.33 -9.47
N THR A 19 22.85 -1.32 -10.05
CA THR A 19 21.44 -1.05 -9.74
C THR A 19 20.48 -1.95 -10.51
N GLN A 20 20.92 -2.50 -11.65
CA GLN A 20 20.12 -3.36 -12.53
C GLN A 20 20.40 -4.83 -12.24
N PHE A 21 19.33 -5.62 -12.15
CA PHE A 21 19.40 -7.08 -11.99
C PHE A 21 18.17 -7.74 -12.64
N GLU A 22 18.29 -9.05 -12.90
CA GLU A 22 17.20 -9.85 -13.44
C GLU A 22 16.41 -10.51 -12.30
N TYR A 23 15.08 -10.46 -12.39
CA TYR A 23 14.17 -11.17 -11.49
C TYR A 23 12.98 -11.71 -12.27
N GLU A 24 12.77 -13.04 -12.26
CA GLU A 24 11.66 -13.73 -12.95
C GLU A 24 11.46 -13.30 -14.41
N GLY A 25 12.55 -13.08 -15.13
CA GLY A 25 12.54 -12.69 -16.55
C GLY A 25 12.39 -11.19 -16.80
N ASN A 26 12.25 -10.39 -15.75
CA ASN A 26 12.20 -8.94 -15.84
C ASN A 26 13.55 -8.31 -15.46
N THR A 27 14.04 -7.34 -16.22
CA THR A 27 15.15 -6.48 -15.81
C THR A 27 14.61 -5.36 -14.92
N ILE A 28 15.03 -5.34 -13.65
CA ILE A 28 14.64 -4.32 -12.67
C ILE A 28 15.80 -3.35 -12.47
N ASP A 29 15.54 -2.04 -12.46
CA ASP A 29 16.54 -1.01 -12.16
C ASP A 29 16.16 -0.20 -10.91
N MET A 30 16.90 -0.42 -9.82
CA MET A 30 16.75 0.30 -8.56
C MET A 30 17.32 1.72 -8.57
N LYS A 31 17.81 2.20 -9.71
CA LYS A 31 18.41 3.55 -9.82
C LYS A 31 17.37 4.64 -9.58
N ALA A 32 17.65 5.51 -8.61
CA ALA A 32 16.82 6.69 -8.36
C ALA A 32 17.07 7.81 -9.41
N PRO A 33 16.07 8.70 -9.68
CA PRO A 33 14.74 8.76 -9.05
C PRO A 33 13.73 7.79 -9.69
N TRP A 34 12.79 7.29 -8.87
CA TRP A 34 11.71 6.41 -9.32
C TRP A 34 10.48 7.21 -9.75
N PRO A 35 9.65 6.69 -10.68
CA PRO A 35 8.34 7.23 -11.03
C PRO A 35 7.45 7.41 -9.80
N ARG A 36 6.57 8.39 -9.87
CA ARG A 36 5.55 8.69 -8.84
C ARG A 36 4.23 8.89 -9.55
N LEU A 37 3.28 8.03 -9.25
CA LEU A 37 1.92 8.08 -9.77
C LEU A 37 0.96 8.24 -8.59
N THR A 38 -0.09 9.01 -8.77
CA THR A 38 -1.25 8.90 -7.91
C THR A 38 -1.98 7.59 -8.22
N MET A 39 -2.74 7.07 -7.27
CA MET A 39 -3.54 5.86 -7.51
C MET A 39 -4.48 6.04 -8.72
N MET A 40 -5.08 7.22 -8.86
CA MET A 40 -5.96 7.53 -10.01
C MET A 40 -5.21 7.60 -11.34
N GLU A 41 -3.99 8.15 -11.37
CA GLU A 41 -3.14 8.15 -12.58
C GLU A 41 -2.77 6.70 -12.95
N ALA A 42 -2.37 5.89 -11.98
CA ALA A 42 -2.06 4.48 -12.23
C ALA A 42 -3.26 3.71 -12.80
N ILE A 43 -4.47 3.88 -12.25
CA ILE A 43 -5.69 3.27 -12.76
C ILE A 43 -5.98 3.72 -14.20
N ASN A 44 -5.79 5.01 -14.50
CA ASN A 44 -6.03 5.54 -15.83
C ASN A 44 -4.99 5.07 -16.85
N GLU A 45 -3.70 5.10 -16.50
CA GLU A 45 -2.58 4.80 -17.41
C GLU A 45 -2.34 3.30 -17.57
N LEU A 46 -2.30 2.54 -16.48
CA LEU A 46 -2.03 1.12 -16.48
C LEU A 46 -3.33 0.30 -16.61
N GLY A 47 -4.33 0.63 -15.79
CA GLY A 47 -5.64 -0.05 -15.82
C GLY A 47 -6.50 0.29 -17.01
N SER A 48 -6.17 1.37 -17.75
CA SER A 48 -6.98 1.89 -18.88
C SER A 48 -8.44 2.19 -18.50
N ILE A 49 -8.67 2.59 -17.25
CA ILE A 49 -9.99 2.89 -16.70
C ILE A 49 -10.03 4.36 -16.24
N SER A 50 -10.92 5.14 -16.86
CA SER A 50 -11.14 6.56 -16.47
C SER A 50 -12.07 6.66 -15.26
N LEU A 51 -11.66 6.07 -14.12
CA LEU A 51 -12.48 5.93 -12.93
C LEU A 51 -12.98 7.27 -12.37
N HIS A 52 -12.19 8.34 -12.51
CA HIS A 52 -12.55 9.70 -12.04
C HIS A 52 -13.81 10.27 -12.72
N SER A 53 -14.14 9.80 -13.93
CA SER A 53 -15.32 10.27 -14.69
C SER A 53 -16.56 9.40 -14.47
N MET A 54 -16.44 8.29 -13.74
CA MET A 54 -17.52 7.34 -13.49
C MET A 54 -18.32 7.74 -12.24
N SER A 55 -19.64 7.61 -12.34
CA SER A 55 -20.51 7.69 -11.15
C SER A 55 -20.33 6.46 -10.25
N ASP A 56 -20.83 6.51 -9.02
CA ASP A 56 -20.79 5.36 -8.12
C ASP A 56 -21.53 4.14 -8.69
N SER A 57 -22.65 4.37 -9.36
CA SER A 57 -23.40 3.30 -10.06
C SER A 57 -22.57 2.66 -11.17
N ASP A 58 -21.82 3.48 -11.94
CA ASP A 58 -20.96 2.94 -13.02
C ASP A 58 -19.81 2.11 -12.44
N VAL A 59 -19.26 2.53 -11.28
CA VAL A 59 -18.20 1.75 -10.60
C VAL A 59 -18.75 0.44 -10.07
N GLN A 60 -19.93 0.43 -9.45
CA GLN A 60 -20.58 -0.81 -9.03
C GLN A 60 -20.79 -1.77 -10.19
N ILE A 61 -21.31 -1.28 -11.33
CA ILE A 61 -21.46 -2.08 -12.54
C ILE A 61 -20.11 -2.60 -13.06
N LEU A 62 -19.03 -1.77 -12.99
CA LEU A 62 -17.68 -2.19 -13.35
C LEU A 62 -17.20 -3.36 -12.48
N LEU A 63 -17.38 -3.27 -11.16
CA LEU A 63 -17.01 -4.33 -10.23
C LEU A 63 -17.79 -5.62 -10.51
N GLU A 64 -19.10 -5.54 -10.60
CA GLU A 64 -19.98 -6.67 -10.88
C GLU A 64 -19.63 -7.37 -12.20
N LYS A 65 -19.41 -6.59 -13.27
CA LYS A 65 -19.06 -7.12 -14.61
C LYS A 65 -17.76 -7.91 -14.60
N ASN A 66 -16.80 -7.54 -13.75
CA ASN A 66 -15.51 -8.21 -13.66
C ASN A 66 -15.47 -9.27 -12.54
N GLY A 67 -16.54 -9.44 -11.77
CA GLY A 67 -16.57 -10.38 -10.65
C GLY A 67 -15.65 -9.93 -9.49
N TRP A 68 -15.41 -8.63 -9.34
CA TRP A 68 -14.64 -8.07 -8.25
C TRP A 68 -15.56 -7.74 -7.09
N GLU A 69 -15.41 -8.47 -5.99
CA GLU A 69 -16.26 -8.33 -4.81
C GLU A 69 -15.63 -7.34 -3.83
N LEU A 70 -16.40 -6.31 -3.47
CA LEU A 70 -16.04 -5.40 -2.39
C LEU A 70 -16.53 -6.01 -1.06
N GLU A 71 -15.69 -6.03 -0.06
CA GLU A 71 -16.08 -6.49 1.27
C GLU A 71 -16.94 -5.42 1.97
N GLY A 72 -18.09 -5.84 2.51
CA GLY A 72 -19.03 -4.95 3.19
C GLY A 72 -19.86 -4.07 2.24
N ASP A 73 -20.35 -2.95 2.78
CA ASP A 73 -21.14 -1.98 2.02
C ASP A 73 -20.28 -1.22 1.01
N TYR A 74 -20.93 -0.79 -0.09
CA TYR A 74 -20.22 -0.02 -1.12
C TYR A 74 -19.61 1.26 -0.55
N ASN A 75 -18.31 1.41 -0.81
CA ASN A 75 -17.55 2.60 -0.49
C ASN A 75 -16.67 2.97 -1.69
N ARG A 76 -16.73 4.23 -2.13
CA ARG A 76 -15.99 4.70 -3.31
C ARG A 76 -14.48 4.58 -3.16
N GLY A 77 -13.94 4.88 -2.00
CA GLY A 77 -12.51 4.80 -1.74
C GLY A 77 -12.00 3.36 -1.78
N LEU A 78 -12.68 2.44 -1.11
CA LEU A 78 -12.34 1.02 -1.12
C LEU A 78 -12.53 0.40 -2.53
N ALA A 79 -13.55 0.81 -3.26
CA ALA A 79 -13.74 0.40 -4.66
C ALA A 79 -12.59 0.90 -5.56
N THR A 80 -12.09 2.12 -5.33
CA THR A 80 -10.93 2.66 -6.05
C THR A 80 -9.67 1.84 -5.77
N GLN A 81 -9.41 1.49 -4.50
CA GLN A 81 -8.30 0.61 -4.14
C GLN A 81 -8.44 -0.76 -4.81
N LEU A 82 -9.61 -1.40 -4.74
CA LEU A 82 -9.84 -2.70 -5.37
C LEU A 82 -9.59 -2.67 -6.89
N VAL A 83 -10.04 -1.62 -7.58
CA VAL A 83 -9.76 -1.44 -9.01
C VAL A 83 -8.25 -1.33 -9.25
N PHE A 84 -7.52 -0.56 -8.44
CA PHE A 84 -6.07 -0.45 -8.54
C PHE A 84 -5.38 -1.80 -8.35
N GLU A 85 -5.71 -2.54 -7.31
CA GLU A 85 -5.17 -3.88 -7.03
C GLU A 85 -5.39 -4.85 -8.21
N LYS A 86 -6.60 -4.84 -8.77
CA LYS A 86 -6.97 -5.75 -9.87
C LYS A 86 -6.40 -5.38 -11.23
N THR A 87 -6.03 -4.12 -11.45
CA THR A 87 -5.68 -3.66 -12.80
C THR A 87 -4.28 -3.09 -12.93
N CYS A 88 -3.62 -2.73 -11.83
CA CYS A 88 -2.35 -1.99 -11.88
C CYS A 88 -1.19 -2.73 -11.22
N GLU A 89 -1.38 -3.39 -10.08
CA GLU A 89 -0.27 -3.92 -9.26
C GLU A 89 0.66 -4.83 -10.07
N ASP A 90 0.12 -5.82 -10.78
CA ASP A 90 0.90 -6.78 -11.58
C ASP A 90 1.69 -6.11 -12.73
N GLN A 91 1.31 -4.88 -13.12
CA GLN A 91 1.97 -4.12 -14.18
C GLN A 91 3.12 -3.24 -13.64
N LEU A 92 3.22 -3.07 -12.33
CA LEU A 92 4.26 -2.26 -11.66
C LEU A 92 5.58 -3.04 -11.53
N VAL A 93 6.20 -3.34 -12.67
CA VAL A 93 7.47 -4.11 -12.72
C VAL A 93 8.64 -3.25 -12.21
N GLN A 94 8.77 -2.00 -12.68
CA GLN A 94 9.82 -1.10 -12.25
C GLN A 94 9.47 -0.42 -10.92
N PRO A 95 10.46 -0.09 -10.09
CA PRO A 95 10.24 0.62 -8.84
C PRO A 95 9.39 1.88 -9.06
N THR A 96 8.20 1.92 -8.46
CA THR A 96 7.23 3.01 -8.64
C THR A 96 6.57 3.34 -7.31
N PHE A 97 6.44 4.63 -7.01
CA PHE A 97 5.65 5.12 -5.89
C PHE A 97 4.20 5.31 -6.31
N ILE A 98 3.28 4.80 -5.49
CA ILE A 98 1.85 5.10 -5.59
C ILE A 98 1.47 6.00 -4.42
N THR A 99 0.83 7.13 -4.74
CA THR A 99 0.42 8.17 -3.78
C THR A 99 -1.08 8.43 -3.86
N ASP A 100 -1.58 9.32 -3.02
CA ASP A 100 -2.97 9.79 -3.01
C ASP A 100 -3.98 8.64 -2.83
N HIS A 101 -3.70 7.81 -1.82
CA HIS A 101 -4.61 6.74 -1.42
C HIS A 101 -5.90 7.31 -0.83
N PRO A 102 -7.06 6.68 -1.08
CA PRO A 102 -8.32 7.05 -0.43
C PRO A 102 -8.24 6.92 1.10
N ARG A 103 -8.89 7.83 1.82
CA ARG A 103 -8.84 7.86 3.29
C ARG A 103 -9.38 6.60 3.96
N GLU A 104 -10.31 5.92 3.31
CA GLU A 104 -10.95 4.71 3.82
C GLU A 104 -9.98 3.53 3.91
N THR A 105 -8.86 3.60 3.19
CA THR A 105 -7.85 2.53 3.14
C THR A 105 -7.01 2.44 4.41
N SER A 106 -6.97 3.51 5.23
CA SER A 106 -6.27 3.47 6.53
C SER A 106 -6.82 4.51 7.51
N PRO A 107 -7.23 4.09 8.72
CA PRO A 107 -7.65 5.02 9.77
C PRO A 107 -6.47 5.69 10.49
N LEU A 108 -5.22 5.26 10.25
CA LEU A 108 -4.03 5.71 10.97
C LEU A 108 -3.28 6.83 10.25
N CYS A 109 -3.66 7.10 9.01
CA CYS A 109 -2.97 8.07 8.17
C CYS A 109 -3.58 9.46 8.27
N LYS A 110 -2.73 10.48 8.22
CA LYS A 110 -3.15 11.87 8.15
C LYS A 110 -3.78 12.19 6.79
N GLN A 111 -4.91 12.88 6.80
CA GLN A 111 -5.53 13.35 5.56
C GLN A 111 -4.68 14.44 4.89
N THR A 112 -4.70 14.49 3.55
CA THR A 112 -4.01 15.55 2.82
C THR A 112 -4.71 16.89 3.04
N ARG A 113 -3.93 17.97 3.05
CA ARG A 113 -4.46 19.32 3.31
C ARG A 113 -5.32 19.86 2.16
N GLN A 114 -5.04 19.39 0.93
CA GLN A 114 -5.70 19.86 -0.29
C GLN A 114 -7.01 19.10 -0.54
N ASN A 115 -7.07 17.82 -0.17
CA ASN A 115 -8.24 16.98 -0.38
C ASN A 115 -8.40 16.01 0.79
N PRO A 116 -9.35 16.22 1.71
CA PRO A 116 -9.55 15.37 2.88
C PRO A 116 -10.07 13.95 2.56
N GLU A 117 -10.44 13.66 1.32
CA GLU A 117 -10.79 12.30 0.88
C GLU A 117 -9.56 11.44 0.59
N LEU A 118 -8.35 12.05 0.62
CA LEU A 118 -7.08 11.39 0.40
C LEU A 118 -6.20 11.46 1.65
N ILE A 119 -5.25 10.54 1.77
CA ILE A 119 -4.32 10.47 2.89
C ILE A 119 -2.88 10.71 2.44
N GLU A 120 -2.06 11.25 3.34
CA GLU A 120 -0.61 11.43 3.15
C GLU A 120 0.11 10.10 3.28
N ARG A 121 -0.07 9.21 2.29
CA ARG A 121 0.48 7.86 2.21
C ARG A 121 1.16 7.65 0.88
N PHE A 122 2.22 6.86 0.87
CA PHE A 122 2.73 6.25 -0.35
C PHE A 122 3.04 4.77 -0.12
N GLU A 123 2.87 4.01 -1.17
CA GLU A 123 3.39 2.65 -1.29
C GLU A 123 4.43 2.59 -2.40
N VAL A 124 5.33 1.62 -2.30
CA VAL A 124 6.32 1.32 -3.34
C VAL A 124 6.06 -0.06 -3.88
N PHE A 125 5.90 -0.16 -5.17
CA PHE A 125 5.76 -1.42 -5.89
C PHE A 125 6.99 -1.72 -6.72
N ILE A 126 7.43 -2.97 -6.72
CA ILE A 126 8.48 -3.53 -7.58
C ILE A 126 8.08 -4.95 -7.93
N ASN A 127 8.05 -5.27 -9.22
CA ASN A 127 7.64 -6.57 -9.75
C ASN A 127 6.26 -7.04 -9.24
N GLY A 128 5.29 -6.10 -9.17
CA GLY A 128 3.95 -6.37 -8.67
C GLY A 128 3.84 -6.51 -7.14
N TRP A 129 4.93 -6.30 -6.40
CA TRP A 129 4.93 -6.45 -4.93
C TRP A 129 5.05 -5.12 -4.23
N GLU A 130 4.22 -4.88 -3.23
CA GLU A 130 4.43 -3.82 -2.25
C GLU A 130 5.74 -4.09 -1.48
N ILE A 131 6.71 -3.18 -1.63
CA ILE A 131 8.04 -3.27 -1.02
C ILE A 131 8.17 -2.37 0.20
N ALA A 132 7.46 -1.25 0.19
CA ALA A 132 7.44 -0.32 1.31
C ALA A 132 6.12 0.43 1.37
N ASN A 133 5.74 0.82 2.59
CA ASN A 133 4.56 1.59 2.89
C ASN A 133 4.92 2.67 3.90
N ALA A 134 4.55 3.91 3.64
CA ALA A 134 4.88 5.03 4.50
C ALA A 134 3.77 6.08 4.49
N TYR A 135 3.57 6.73 5.64
CA TYR A 135 2.58 7.79 5.77
C TYR A 135 2.94 8.80 6.84
N SER A 136 2.30 9.97 6.76
CA SER A 136 2.25 10.90 7.87
C SER A 136 1.29 10.33 8.92
N GLU A 137 1.78 10.13 10.13
CA GLU A 137 0.98 9.60 11.23
C GLU A 137 -0.15 10.57 11.59
N LEU A 138 -1.37 10.07 11.73
CA LEU A 138 -2.46 10.85 12.31
C LEU A 138 -2.14 11.09 13.78
N ASN A 139 -2.03 12.36 14.18
CA ASN A 139 -1.64 12.77 15.53
C ASN A 139 -2.71 13.58 16.28
N ASP A 140 -3.95 13.53 15.80
CA ASP A 140 -5.12 14.10 16.48
C ASP A 140 -5.96 12.98 17.09
N PRO A 141 -6.01 12.84 18.43
CA PRO A 141 -6.71 11.73 19.07
C PRO A 141 -8.24 11.76 18.87
N VAL A 142 -8.83 12.95 18.64
CA VAL A 142 -10.27 13.07 18.40
C VAL A 142 -10.64 12.52 17.02
N ILE A 143 -9.85 12.89 16.00
CA ILE A 143 -10.01 12.38 14.64
C ILE A 143 -9.70 10.88 14.62
N GLN A 144 -8.63 10.45 15.29
CA GLN A 144 -8.23 9.05 15.37
C GLN A 144 -9.34 8.15 15.94
N ARG A 145 -9.94 8.57 17.06
CA ARG A 145 -11.09 7.86 17.67
C ARG A 145 -12.23 7.69 16.68
N LYS A 146 -12.62 8.79 16.04
CA LYS A 146 -13.70 8.78 15.06
C LYS A 146 -13.44 7.80 13.91
N LEU A 147 -12.24 7.80 13.33
CA LEU A 147 -11.88 6.90 12.22
C LEU A 147 -11.84 5.43 12.65
N MET A 148 -11.36 5.15 13.87
CA MET A 148 -11.40 3.79 14.42
C MET A 148 -12.84 3.30 14.67
N GLU A 149 -13.72 4.18 15.19
CA GLU A 149 -15.13 3.86 15.38
C GLU A 149 -15.83 3.59 14.04
N GLU A 150 -15.56 4.40 13.01
CA GLU A 150 -16.05 4.19 11.64
C GLU A 150 -15.56 2.84 11.08
N GLN A 151 -14.31 2.46 11.32
CA GLN A 151 -13.77 1.16 10.90
C GLN A 151 -14.46 -0.01 11.62
N VAL A 152 -14.68 0.10 12.93
CA VAL A 152 -15.40 -0.93 13.70
C VAL A 152 -16.83 -1.11 13.17
N GLU A 153 -17.50 -0.02 12.80
CA GLU A 153 -18.86 -0.09 12.25
C GLU A 153 -18.86 -0.76 10.87
N ARG A 154 -17.90 -0.44 10.00
CA ARG A 154 -17.71 -1.14 8.71
C ARG A 154 -17.47 -2.64 8.91
N GLY A 155 -16.69 -3.03 9.93
CA GLY A 155 -16.48 -4.44 10.29
C GLY A 155 -17.77 -5.16 10.66
N ARG A 156 -18.71 -4.47 11.31
CA ARG A 156 -20.05 -5.02 11.57
C ARG A 156 -20.88 -5.19 10.29
N GLY A 157 -20.61 -4.34 9.28
CA GLY A 157 -21.18 -4.44 7.94
C GLY A 157 -20.56 -5.52 7.04
N GLY A 158 -19.53 -6.23 7.52
CA GLY A 158 -18.92 -7.37 6.81
C GLY A 158 -17.53 -7.13 6.24
N GLU A 159 -16.90 -5.97 6.45
CA GLU A 159 -15.49 -5.73 6.13
C GLU A 159 -14.61 -6.57 7.06
N LYS A 160 -13.69 -7.37 6.51
CA LYS A 160 -12.87 -8.31 7.29
C LYS A 160 -11.59 -7.69 7.83
N GLU A 161 -11.04 -6.72 7.11
CA GLU A 161 -9.80 -6.04 7.49
C GLU A 161 -10.07 -4.88 8.44
N THR A 162 -10.65 -5.19 9.61
CA THR A 162 -10.94 -4.19 10.64
C THR A 162 -10.29 -4.55 11.96
N HIS A 163 -9.92 -3.53 12.71
CA HIS A 163 -9.33 -3.67 14.04
C HIS A 163 -10.30 -3.22 15.13
N PRO A 164 -10.25 -3.83 16.32
CA PRO A 164 -11.01 -3.34 17.47
C PRO A 164 -10.51 -1.94 17.87
N LEU A 165 -11.39 -1.17 18.51
CA LEU A 165 -11.02 0.12 19.09
C LEU A 165 -9.93 -0.06 20.15
N ASP A 166 -8.78 0.58 19.95
CA ASP A 166 -7.65 0.55 20.90
C ASP A 166 -7.67 1.78 21.81
N GLU A 167 -8.30 1.64 22.97
CA GLU A 167 -8.41 2.71 23.97
C GLU A 167 -7.06 3.07 24.59
N ASP A 168 -6.12 2.15 24.69
CA ASP A 168 -4.80 2.42 25.26
C ASP A 168 -3.95 3.23 24.28
N PHE A 169 -4.04 2.93 22.98
CA PHE A 169 -3.43 3.73 21.92
C PHE A 169 -3.97 5.17 21.90
N LEU A 170 -5.31 5.32 21.93
CA LEU A 170 -5.95 6.64 21.97
C LEU A 170 -5.53 7.44 23.19
N ARG A 171 -5.50 6.81 24.37
CA ARG A 171 -5.03 7.45 25.60
C ARG A 171 -3.56 7.87 25.50
N ALA A 172 -2.71 7.06 24.90
CA ALA A 172 -1.31 7.41 24.66
C ALA A 172 -1.18 8.63 23.75
N MET A 173 -2.00 8.74 22.69
CA MET A 173 -2.04 9.93 21.84
C MET A 173 -2.45 11.20 22.58
N GLU A 174 -3.41 11.10 23.53
CA GLU A 174 -3.90 12.23 24.34
C GLU A 174 -2.80 12.83 25.24
N TYR A 175 -1.80 12.03 25.64
CA TYR A 175 -0.63 12.55 26.38
C TYR A 175 0.30 13.40 25.53
N GLY A 176 0.20 13.31 24.21
CA GLY A 176 0.90 14.12 23.23
C GLY A 176 1.64 13.29 22.21
N MET A 177 1.12 13.25 20.98
CA MET A 177 1.77 12.64 19.82
C MET A 177 2.32 13.75 18.92
N PRO A 178 3.66 13.89 18.76
CA PRO A 178 4.24 14.92 17.90
C PRO A 178 3.97 14.59 16.42
N PRO A 179 4.05 15.59 15.52
CA PRO A 179 4.08 15.32 14.10
C PRO A 179 5.22 14.37 13.74
N MET A 180 4.89 13.26 13.10
CA MET A 180 5.87 12.24 12.69
C MET A 180 5.41 11.55 11.39
N GLY A 181 6.32 10.84 10.75
CA GLY A 181 6.04 9.93 9.65
C GLY A 181 6.63 8.56 9.95
N GLY A 182 5.92 7.52 9.54
CA GLY A 182 6.36 6.14 9.63
C GLY A 182 6.67 5.56 8.27
N ILE A 183 7.54 4.54 8.23
CA ILE A 183 7.80 3.73 7.05
C ILE A 183 8.04 2.28 7.44
N GLY A 184 7.36 1.37 6.77
CA GLY A 184 7.63 -0.06 6.79
C GLY A 184 8.31 -0.50 5.51
N PHE A 185 9.35 -1.35 5.63
CA PHE A 185 10.00 -2.01 4.52
C PHE A 185 9.75 -3.52 4.57
N GLY A 186 9.33 -4.11 3.47
CA GLY A 186 9.28 -5.56 3.29
C GLY A 186 10.69 -6.13 3.07
N ILE A 187 11.47 -6.25 4.14
CA ILE A 187 12.88 -6.66 4.07
C ILE A 187 13.01 -8.00 3.34
N ASP A 188 12.17 -8.98 3.66
CA ASP A 188 12.20 -10.29 3.01
C ASP A 188 11.95 -10.18 1.51
N ARG A 189 10.97 -9.38 1.08
CA ARG A 189 10.70 -9.12 -0.34
C ARG A 189 11.88 -8.44 -1.04
N ILE A 190 12.53 -7.46 -0.40
CA ILE A 190 13.73 -6.80 -0.93
C ILE A 190 14.87 -7.81 -1.08
N VAL A 191 15.08 -8.68 -0.09
CA VAL A 191 16.12 -9.72 -0.14
C VAL A 191 15.81 -10.72 -1.25
N MET A 192 14.55 -11.17 -1.39
CA MET A 192 14.14 -12.04 -2.49
C MET A 192 14.47 -11.44 -3.86
N LEU A 193 14.10 -10.17 -4.09
CA LEU A 193 14.40 -9.47 -5.34
C LEU A 193 15.91 -9.40 -5.62
N LEU A 194 16.70 -8.97 -4.62
CA LEU A 194 18.14 -8.75 -4.78
C LEU A 194 18.96 -10.05 -4.92
N THR A 195 18.44 -11.16 -4.39
CA THR A 195 19.11 -12.47 -4.44
C THR A 195 18.52 -13.45 -5.46
N GLY A 196 17.46 -13.02 -6.18
CA GLY A 196 16.80 -13.84 -7.20
C GLY A 196 16.00 -15.02 -6.64
N GLN A 197 15.53 -14.94 -5.39
CA GLN A 197 14.75 -16.02 -4.75
C GLN A 197 13.26 -15.81 -4.95
N SER A 198 12.53 -16.85 -5.35
CA SER A 198 11.08 -16.81 -5.58
C SER A 198 10.25 -17.15 -4.35
N THR A 199 10.85 -17.64 -3.28
CA THR A 199 10.15 -18.00 -2.05
C THR A 199 10.77 -17.36 -0.82
N ILE A 200 9.92 -16.85 0.06
CA ILE A 200 10.32 -16.23 1.33
C ILE A 200 11.12 -17.19 2.22
N ARG A 201 10.90 -18.51 2.10
CA ARG A 201 11.62 -19.51 2.89
C ARG A 201 13.11 -19.54 2.61
N ASP A 202 13.53 -19.15 1.40
CA ASP A 202 14.92 -19.14 0.99
C ASP A 202 15.72 -17.94 1.54
N VAL A 203 15.00 -16.94 2.08
CA VAL A 203 15.61 -15.70 2.62
C VAL A 203 15.44 -15.57 4.14
N ILE A 204 14.64 -16.42 4.78
CA ILE A 204 14.47 -16.46 6.24
C ILE A 204 15.41 -17.49 6.83
N PHE A 205 16.22 -17.11 7.85
CA PHE A 205 17.19 -18.00 8.49
C PHE A 205 16.56 -19.24 9.15
N PHE A 206 15.36 -19.11 9.72
CA PHE A 206 14.67 -20.20 10.45
C PHE A 206 13.21 -20.28 10.01
N PRO A 207 12.93 -20.71 8.75
CA PRO A 207 11.56 -20.79 8.27
C PRO A 207 10.79 -21.90 9.04
N THR A 208 9.54 -21.62 9.35
CA THR A 208 8.65 -22.66 9.94
C THR A 208 8.40 -23.73 8.89
N MET A 209 8.80 -24.96 9.20
CA MET A 209 8.58 -26.13 8.36
C MET A 209 7.35 -26.89 8.84
N ARG A 210 6.67 -27.60 7.92
CA ARG A 210 5.64 -28.55 8.33
C ARG A 210 6.30 -29.66 9.13
N THR A 211 5.71 -30.00 10.27
CA THR A 211 6.10 -31.21 11.03
C THR A 211 5.83 -32.43 10.14
N GLU A 212 6.87 -33.23 9.90
CA GLU A 212 6.72 -34.54 9.30
C GLU A 212 6.08 -35.48 10.36
N PHE A 213 4.81 -35.83 10.18
CA PHE A 213 4.13 -36.86 10.93
C PHE A 213 3.70 -37.99 9.98
#